data_c744913eae57ff7572ad49b01c23737b
#
_entry.id   c744913eae57ff7572ad49b01c23737b
#
_cell.length_a   1.000
_cell.length_b   1.000
_cell.length_c   1.000
_cell.angle_alpha   90.00
_cell.angle_beta   90.00
_cell.angle_gamma   90.00
#
_symmetry.space_group_name_H-M   'P 1'
#
loop_
_entity.id
_entity.type
_entity.pdbx_description
1 polymer ?
#
loop_
_entity_poly.entity_id
_entity_poly.type
_entity_poly.pdbx_seq_one_letter_code
_entity_poly.pdbx_strand_id
1 'polypeptide(L)'
;QGRVENYRERLYELLVALDALVREQMEAVNREKVEGSGRIAYEARPPRWTLAWKAKHRAYEVNLMAFAQGGAWVIHGRMGLDRPFRNLKSVRERDEAAIRREIEDQLSVDISLL
;
A
#
# COMPACT_ATOMS: atom_id res chain seq x y z
N GLN A 1 17.25 7.68 25.16
CA GLN A 1 16.81 8.83 24.34
C GLN A 1 17.11 8.62 22.88
N GLY A 2 18.32 8.23 22.52
CA GLY A 2 18.70 8.03 21.13
C GLY A 2 17.93 6.91 20.43
N ARG A 3 17.52 5.87 21.15
CA ARG A 3 16.78 4.74 20.57
C ARG A 3 15.37 5.12 20.09
N VAL A 4 14.67 5.98 20.84
CA VAL A 4 13.31 6.39 20.48
C VAL A 4 13.35 7.31 19.25
N GLU A 5 14.28 8.24 19.21
CA GLU A 5 14.45 9.15 18.07
C GLU A 5 14.86 8.39 16.81
N ASN A 6 15.81 7.46 16.91
CA ASN A 6 16.25 6.64 15.79
C ASN A 6 15.12 5.74 15.27
N TYR A 7 14.29 5.21 16.17
CA TYR A 7 13.14 4.41 15.81
C TYR A 7 12.13 5.22 14.99
N ARG A 8 11.79 6.43 15.46
CA ARG A 8 10.85 7.31 14.76
C ARG A 8 11.39 7.76 13.41
N GLU A 9 12.66 8.14 13.35
CA GLU A 9 13.30 8.55 12.11
C GLU A 9 13.31 7.40 11.10
N ARG A 10 13.65 6.21 11.55
CA ARG A 10 13.67 5.02 10.72
C ARG A 10 12.29 4.70 10.15
N LEU A 11 11.26 4.74 10.99
CA LEU A 11 9.88 4.51 10.53
C LEU A 11 9.44 5.58 9.55
N TYR A 12 9.81 6.84 9.80
CA TYR A 12 9.49 7.94 8.90
C TYR A 12 10.15 7.73 7.53
N GLU A 13 11.41 7.40 7.51
CA GLU A 13 12.14 7.14 6.26
C GLU A 13 11.53 5.97 5.48
N LEU A 14 11.19 4.89 6.18
CA LEU A 14 10.53 3.75 5.58
C LEU A 14 9.15 4.12 5.02
N LEU A 15 8.41 4.96 5.73
CA LEU A 15 7.10 5.42 5.27
C LEU A 15 7.21 6.28 4.02
N VAL A 16 8.20 7.18 3.96
CA VAL A 16 8.43 8.01 2.78
C VAL A 16 8.74 7.14 1.55
N ALA A 17 9.62 6.16 1.72
CA ALA A 17 9.95 5.23 0.64
C ALA A 17 8.74 4.38 0.24
N LEU A 18 7.99 3.89 1.21
CA LEU A 18 6.80 3.10 0.99
C LEU A 18 5.72 3.89 0.25
N ASP A 19 5.46 5.13 0.67
CA ASP A 19 4.47 6.01 0.02
C ASP A 19 4.80 6.22 -1.45
N ALA A 20 6.05 6.57 -1.75
CA ALA A 20 6.48 6.80 -3.13
C ALA A 20 6.28 5.56 -4.00
N LEU A 21 6.65 4.39 -3.50
CA LEU A 21 6.55 3.13 -4.24
C LEU A 21 5.11 2.65 -4.38
N VAL A 22 4.29 2.81 -3.34
CA VAL A 22 2.86 2.45 -3.41
C VAL A 22 2.16 3.30 -4.46
N ARG A 23 2.38 4.61 -4.45
CA ARG A 23 1.77 5.52 -5.43
C ARG A 23 2.20 5.19 -6.84
N GLU A 24 3.50 4.94 -7.05
CA GLU A 24 4.03 4.57 -8.36
C GLU A 24 3.36 3.30 -8.90
N GLN A 25 3.24 2.28 -8.06
CA GLN A 25 2.63 1.02 -8.47
C GLN A 25 1.12 1.17 -8.69
N MET A 26 0.43 1.93 -7.86
CA MET A 26 -1.00 2.20 -8.07
C MET A 26 -1.24 2.99 -9.35
N GLU A 27 -0.37 3.96 -9.67
CA GLU A 27 -0.45 4.69 -10.94
C GLU A 27 -0.23 3.77 -12.14
N ALA A 28 0.72 2.85 -12.05
CA ALA A 28 0.96 1.86 -13.11
C ALA A 28 -0.27 0.96 -13.32
N VAL A 29 -0.84 0.45 -12.24
CA VAL A 29 -2.07 -0.35 -12.29
C VAL A 29 -3.23 0.46 -12.87
N ASN A 30 -3.37 1.71 -12.46
CA ASN A 30 -4.41 2.59 -12.97
C ASN A 30 -4.31 2.74 -14.49
N ARG A 31 -3.10 2.95 -15.01
CA ARG A 31 -2.90 3.06 -16.47
C ARG A 31 -3.17 1.74 -17.19
N GLU A 32 -2.63 0.64 -16.66
CA GLU A 32 -2.62 -0.65 -17.35
C GLU A 32 -3.91 -1.44 -17.23
N LYS A 33 -4.60 -1.33 -16.10
CA LYS A 33 -5.76 -2.17 -15.80
C LYS A 33 -7.10 -1.44 -15.88
N VAL A 34 -7.11 -0.14 -15.59
CA VAL A 34 -8.37 0.64 -15.58
C VAL A 34 -8.32 1.87 -16.48
N GLU A 35 -7.37 1.91 -17.39
CA GLU A 35 -7.26 2.94 -18.44
C GLU A 35 -7.21 4.38 -17.90
N GLY A 36 -6.62 4.57 -16.73
CA GLY A 36 -6.49 5.88 -16.12
C GLY A 36 -7.75 6.41 -15.44
N SER A 37 -8.81 5.63 -15.37
CA SER A 37 -10.09 6.08 -14.78
C SER A 37 -10.12 6.06 -13.26
N GLY A 38 -9.12 5.46 -12.61
CA GLY A 38 -9.07 5.34 -11.17
C GLY A 38 -8.53 6.58 -10.48
N ARG A 39 -8.83 6.68 -9.19
CA ARG A 39 -8.33 7.74 -8.31
C ARG A 39 -7.55 7.12 -7.17
N ILE A 40 -6.41 7.72 -6.85
CA ILE A 40 -5.55 7.31 -5.75
C ILE A 40 -5.75 8.28 -4.60
N ALA A 41 -6.06 7.74 -3.41
CA ALA A 41 -6.23 8.52 -2.19
C ALA A 41 -5.32 7.99 -1.09
N TYR A 42 -4.98 8.85 -0.16
CA TYR A 42 -4.13 8.51 0.97
C TYR A 42 -4.71 9.04 2.27
N GLU A 43 -4.68 8.21 3.31
CA GLU A 43 -5.01 8.59 4.68
C GLU A 43 -3.81 8.29 5.58
N ALA A 44 -3.52 9.20 6.52
CA ALA A 44 -2.28 9.12 7.29
C ALA A 44 -2.35 8.29 8.58
N ARG A 45 -3.54 7.99 9.10
CA ARG A 45 -3.69 7.38 10.44
C ARG A 45 -4.71 6.25 10.46
N PRO A 46 -4.29 4.99 10.29
CA PRO A 46 -2.97 4.55 9.86
C PRO A 46 -2.73 4.85 8.38
N PRO A 47 -1.48 4.82 7.90
CA PRO A 47 -1.21 5.02 6.47
C PRO A 47 -2.01 4.05 5.62
N ARG A 48 -2.83 4.57 4.73
CA ARG A 48 -3.67 3.76 3.85
C ARG A 48 -3.73 4.40 2.48
N TRP A 49 -3.47 3.61 1.45
CA TRP A 49 -3.56 4.01 0.06
C TRP A 49 -4.72 3.29 -0.59
N THR A 50 -5.52 4.00 -1.34
CA THR A 50 -6.69 3.46 -2.01
C THR A 50 -6.63 3.80 -3.48
N LEU A 51 -6.79 2.78 -4.35
CA LEU A 51 -7.06 2.97 -5.76
C LEU A 51 -8.52 2.61 -5.99
N ALA A 52 -9.33 3.59 -6.38
CA ALA A 52 -10.76 3.42 -6.58
C ALA A 52 -11.16 3.75 -8.03
N TRP A 53 -12.05 2.95 -8.61
CA TRP A 53 -12.55 3.18 -9.96
C TRP A 53 -13.97 2.63 -10.10
N LYS A 54 -14.62 2.99 -11.20
CA LYS A 54 -15.94 2.47 -11.55
C LYS A 54 -15.87 1.76 -12.89
N ALA A 55 -16.51 0.61 -12.98
CA ALA A 55 -16.64 -0.14 -14.22
C ALA A 55 -17.98 -0.88 -14.23
N LYS A 56 -18.70 -0.82 -15.36
CA LYS A 56 -19.99 -1.51 -15.54
C LYS A 56 -20.98 -1.21 -14.41
N HIS A 57 -21.08 0.04 -13.99
CA HIS A 57 -21.96 0.52 -12.91
C HIS A 57 -21.59 0.01 -11.51
N ARG A 58 -20.42 -0.58 -11.35
CA ARG A 58 -19.91 -1.01 -10.04
C ARG A 58 -18.73 -0.16 -9.62
N ALA A 59 -18.65 0.08 -8.32
CA ALA A 59 -17.50 0.74 -7.71
C ALA A 59 -16.53 -0.34 -7.20
N TYR A 60 -15.27 -0.18 -7.54
CA TYR A 60 -14.20 -1.07 -7.09
C TYR A 60 -13.18 -0.26 -6.33
N GLU A 61 -12.52 -0.88 -5.36
CA GLU A 61 -11.37 -0.27 -4.72
C GLU A 61 -10.39 -1.32 -4.23
N VAL A 62 -9.11 -0.97 -4.29
CA VAL A 62 -8.01 -1.75 -3.72
C VAL A 62 -7.37 -0.88 -2.64
N ASN A 63 -7.17 -1.44 -1.47
CA ASN A 63 -6.57 -0.74 -0.34
C ASN A 63 -5.28 -1.43 0.08
N LEU A 64 -4.25 -0.62 0.34
CA LEU A 64 -3.06 -1.06 1.06
C LEU A 64 -3.00 -0.24 2.34
N MET A 65 -2.75 -0.89 3.45
CA MET A 65 -2.67 -0.25 4.76
C MET A 65 -1.38 -0.69 5.45
N ALA A 66 -0.76 0.24 6.16
CA ALA A 66 0.47 -0.04 6.90
C ALA A 66 0.28 0.24 8.39
N PHE A 67 0.85 -0.62 9.23
CA PHE A 67 0.87 -0.44 10.67
C PHE A 67 2.31 -0.48 11.16
N ALA A 68 2.65 0.42 12.07
CA ALA A 68 3.97 0.41 12.70
C ALA A 68 4.00 -0.67 13.78
N GLN A 69 4.94 -1.60 13.68
CA GLN A 69 5.11 -2.69 14.64
C GLN A 69 6.57 -3.12 14.71
N GLY A 70 7.17 -3.00 15.90
CA GLY A 70 8.53 -3.51 16.13
C GLY A 70 9.61 -2.91 15.23
N GLY A 71 9.55 -1.62 14.93
CA GLY A 71 10.54 -0.97 14.06
C GLY A 71 10.34 -1.24 12.57
N ALA A 72 9.18 -1.74 12.20
CA ALA A 72 8.84 -2.05 10.81
C ALA A 72 7.45 -1.54 10.47
N TRP A 73 7.15 -1.44 9.18
CA TRP A 73 5.80 -1.31 8.68
C TRP A 73 5.27 -2.69 8.29
N VAL A 74 4.09 -3.02 8.77
CA VAL A 74 3.41 -4.26 8.42
C VAL A 74 2.30 -3.91 7.44
N ILE A 75 2.34 -4.49 6.25
CA ILE A 75 1.47 -4.13 5.14
C ILE A 75 0.36 -5.14 4.96
N HIS A 76 -0.88 -4.64 4.87
CA HIS A 76 -2.07 -5.42 4.53
C HIS A 76 -2.64 -4.94 3.21
N GLY A 77 -3.24 -5.86 2.48
CA GLY A 77 -4.01 -5.52 1.29
C GLY A 77 -5.44 -6.04 1.40
N ARG A 78 -6.38 -5.37 0.75
CA ARG A 78 -7.73 -5.87 0.57
C ARG A 78 -8.35 -5.33 -0.72
N MET A 79 -9.24 -6.12 -1.28
CA MET A 79 -10.10 -5.74 -2.39
C MET A 79 -11.50 -5.47 -1.86
N GLY A 80 -12.00 -4.25 -2.04
CA GLY A 80 -13.32 -3.84 -1.60
C GLY A 80 -13.41 -3.45 -0.14
N LEU A 81 -14.55 -2.92 0.27
CA LEU A 81 -14.80 -2.41 1.62
C LEU A 81 -15.22 -3.50 2.61
N ASP A 82 -15.88 -4.54 2.10
CA ASP A 82 -16.52 -5.56 2.92
C ASP A 82 -15.58 -6.72 3.29
N ARG A 83 -14.39 -6.76 2.70
CA ARG A 83 -13.46 -7.86 2.92
C ARG A 83 -12.42 -7.51 3.96
N PRO A 84 -12.01 -8.47 4.80
CA PRO A 84 -10.93 -8.22 5.75
C PRO A 84 -9.61 -8.04 5.03
N PHE A 85 -8.71 -7.26 5.63
CA PHE A 85 -7.33 -7.20 5.16
C PHE A 85 -6.65 -8.54 5.34
N ARG A 86 -5.81 -8.91 4.39
CA ARG A 86 -5.13 -10.20 4.36
C ARG A 86 -3.65 -10.04 4.05
N ASN A 87 -2.90 -11.10 4.31
CA ASN A 87 -1.47 -11.19 4.01
C ASN A 87 -0.64 -10.06 4.64
N LEU A 88 -0.25 -10.31 5.88
CA LEU A 88 0.67 -9.44 6.61
C LEU A 88 2.07 -9.57 6.03
N LYS A 89 2.59 -8.50 5.49
CA LYS A 89 3.98 -8.42 5.01
C LYS A 89 4.72 -7.37 5.82
N SER A 90 5.96 -7.65 6.16
CA SER A 90 6.77 -6.78 7.01
C SER A 90 7.86 -6.10 6.20
N VAL A 91 7.94 -4.79 6.28
CA VAL A 91 8.99 -3.98 5.65
C VAL A 91 9.88 -3.42 6.76
N ARG A 92 11.03 -4.02 6.93
CA ARG A 92 11.99 -3.65 7.99
C ARG A 92 13.14 -2.79 7.51
N GLU A 93 13.47 -2.86 6.26
CA GLU A 93 14.62 -2.22 5.68
C GLU A 93 14.23 -1.27 4.55
N ARG A 94 15.07 -0.27 4.35
CA ARG A 94 14.89 0.66 3.24
C ARG A 94 15.46 0.08 1.95
N ASP A 95 14.94 -1.06 1.55
CA ASP A 95 15.30 -1.74 0.32
C ASP A 95 14.17 -1.56 -0.69
N GLU A 96 14.39 -0.71 -1.66
CA GLU A 96 13.37 -0.39 -2.67
C GLU A 96 12.90 -1.63 -3.43
N ALA A 97 13.80 -2.54 -3.77
CA ALA A 97 13.42 -3.75 -4.49
C ALA A 97 12.51 -4.65 -3.67
N ALA A 98 12.80 -4.80 -2.37
CA ALA A 98 11.96 -5.57 -1.46
C ALA A 98 10.60 -4.92 -1.27
N ILE A 99 10.56 -3.61 -1.07
CA ILE A 99 9.32 -2.85 -0.90
C ILE A 99 8.45 -2.96 -2.17
N ARG A 100 9.04 -2.80 -3.35
CA ARG A 100 8.33 -2.95 -4.62
C ARG A 100 7.69 -4.32 -4.75
N ARG A 101 8.45 -5.37 -4.44
CA ARG A 101 7.93 -6.74 -4.51
C ARG A 101 6.72 -6.95 -3.61
N GLU A 102 6.79 -6.44 -2.38
CA GLU A 102 5.67 -6.55 -1.44
C GLU A 102 4.42 -5.84 -1.96
N ILE A 103 4.59 -4.64 -2.50
CA ILE A 103 3.48 -3.88 -3.07
C ILE A 103 2.90 -4.59 -4.29
N GLU A 104 3.76 -5.03 -5.20
CA GLU A 104 3.34 -5.75 -6.41
C GLU A 104 2.57 -7.02 -6.05
N ASP A 105 3.07 -7.79 -5.09
CA ASP A 105 2.42 -9.03 -4.66
C ASP A 105 1.03 -8.74 -4.09
N GLN A 106 0.89 -7.75 -3.21
CA GLN A 106 -0.39 -7.40 -2.64
C GLN A 106 -1.39 -6.90 -3.70
N LEU A 107 -0.95 -6.00 -4.56
CA LEU A 107 -1.81 -5.48 -5.62
C LEU A 107 -2.19 -6.54 -6.64
N SER A 108 -1.26 -7.42 -7.02
CA SER A 108 -1.52 -8.48 -7.99
C SER A 108 -2.57 -9.46 -7.49
N VAL A 109 -2.51 -9.84 -6.21
CA VAL A 109 -3.52 -10.72 -5.63
C VAL A 109 -4.88 -10.03 -5.62
N ASP A 110 -4.93 -8.78 -5.20
CA ASP A 110 -6.19 -8.04 -5.11
C ASP A 110 -6.83 -7.82 -6.47
N ILE A 111 -6.04 -7.48 -7.47
CA ILE A 111 -6.55 -7.21 -8.82
C ILE A 111 -6.92 -8.50 -9.56
N SER A 112 -6.23 -9.60 -9.29
CA SER A 112 -6.56 -10.89 -9.91
C SER A 112 -7.96 -11.39 -9.53
N LEU A 113 -8.55 -10.84 -8.46
CA LEU A 113 -9.91 -11.17 -8.02
C LEU A 113 -10.98 -10.41 -8.82
N LEU A 114 -10.58 -9.48 -9.64
CA LEU A 114 -11.48 -8.79 -10.55
C LEU A 114 -11.86 -9.69 -11.73
#